data_fd31c6531a29fd5f3417c8fc907321b2
#
_entry.id   fd31c6531a29fd5f3417c8fc907321b2
#
_cell.length_a   1.000
_cell.length_b   1.000
_cell.length_c   1.000
_cell.angle_alpha   90.00
_cell.angle_beta   90.00
_cell.angle_gamma   90.00
#
_symmetry.space_group_name_H-M   'P 1'
#
loop_
_entity.id
_entity.type
_entity.pdbx_description
1 polymer ?
#
loop_
_entity_poly.entity_id
_entity_poly.type
_entity_poly.pdbx_seq_one_letter_code
_entity_poly.pdbx_strand_id
1 'polypeptide(L)'
;MSEVGSLQIGHTSIKENDLKIECEVVNDRHVEVPFSHRHFFYAIYWVHEGSGKHIIDFEEYEIKPNRIFFIRPEQVHFLHEEERMKYSALQFTEDFMTPYLATIQKGMAVFKDIDREEKERIALLFNQIYAESVSGLPNSCAIIQSEINTLLLELERISLPASDVSAIPELLNKYKDLIDKNFMRERQVQTYAGQLGISPNYLNVLTRKHLGKSALSMINDRVILEIKRLLLRTDYDI
;
A
#
# COMPACT_ATOMS: atom_id res chain seq x y z
N MET A 1 31.75 19.92 5.66
CA MET A 1 30.40 20.46 5.89
C MET A 1 29.56 19.88 4.76
N SER A 2 28.85 18.79 5.03
CA SER A 2 27.99 18.10 4.06
C SER A 2 26.64 18.79 4.08
N GLU A 3 26.24 19.33 2.95
CA GLU A 3 24.88 19.84 2.74
C GLU A 3 23.88 18.71 2.95
N VAL A 4 23.06 18.86 3.97
CA VAL A 4 21.86 18.08 4.14
C VAL A 4 20.89 18.57 3.07
N GLY A 5 20.77 17.82 1.96
CA GLY A 5 19.82 18.14 0.92
C GLY A 5 18.41 18.19 1.50
N SER A 6 17.75 19.34 1.33
CA SER A 6 16.35 19.50 1.68
C SER A 6 15.52 18.45 0.92
N LEU A 7 14.80 17.59 1.67
CA LEU A 7 13.88 16.62 1.08
C LEU A 7 12.74 17.40 0.41
N GLN A 8 12.73 17.45 -0.92
CA GLN A 8 11.60 17.99 -1.67
C GLN A 8 10.58 16.86 -1.88
N ILE A 9 9.34 17.08 -1.42
CA ILE A 9 8.22 16.18 -1.71
C ILE A 9 7.48 16.72 -2.93
N GLY A 10 7.56 15.98 -4.05
CA GLY A 10 6.77 16.26 -5.22
C GLY A 10 5.36 15.70 -5.09
N HIS A 11 4.37 16.48 -5.48
CA HIS A 11 3.02 15.99 -5.69
C HIS A 11 2.85 15.62 -7.16
N THR A 12 2.63 14.35 -7.45
CA THR A 12 2.12 13.95 -8.75
C THR A 12 0.61 14.09 -8.71
N SER A 13 0.09 15.21 -9.24
CA SER A 13 -1.36 15.41 -9.35
C SER A 13 -1.87 14.70 -10.59
N ILE A 14 -2.68 13.67 -10.41
CA ILE A 14 -3.67 13.29 -11.42
C ILE A 14 -4.72 14.40 -11.38
N LYS A 15 -5.02 15.01 -12.54
CA LYS A 15 -6.04 16.07 -12.63
C LYS A 15 -7.35 15.56 -12.05
N GLU A 16 -7.94 16.30 -11.15
CA GLU A 16 -9.09 15.97 -10.30
C GLU A 16 -10.38 15.52 -11.03
N ASN A 17 -10.44 15.56 -12.35
CA ASN A 17 -11.68 15.32 -13.13
C ASN A 17 -11.65 14.08 -14.03
N ASP A 18 -10.59 13.29 -14.03
CA ASP A 18 -10.56 12.07 -14.84
C ASP A 18 -10.20 10.88 -13.93
N LEU A 19 -11.14 10.00 -13.71
CA LEU A 19 -10.94 8.62 -13.27
C LEU A 19 -9.95 7.95 -14.25
N LYS A 20 -8.66 8.08 -14.00
CA LYS A 20 -7.63 7.47 -14.83
C LYS A 20 -7.07 6.27 -14.11
N ILE A 21 -7.32 5.12 -14.73
CA ILE A 21 -6.45 3.98 -14.58
C ILE A 21 -5.26 4.26 -15.48
N GLU A 22 -4.09 4.33 -14.90
CA GLU A 22 -2.86 4.24 -15.64
C GLU A 22 -2.27 2.86 -15.44
N CYS A 23 -2.30 2.04 -16.48
CA CYS A 23 -1.54 0.81 -16.53
C CYS A 23 -0.33 1.05 -17.42
N GLU A 24 0.84 1.08 -16.82
CA GLU A 24 2.09 1.32 -17.52
C GLU A 24 2.98 0.09 -17.37
N VAL A 25 3.53 -0.38 -18.52
CA VAL A 25 4.65 -1.31 -18.51
C VAL A 25 5.91 -0.48 -18.76
N VAL A 26 6.68 -0.25 -17.74
CA VAL A 26 7.91 0.51 -17.83
C VAL A 26 9.05 -0.43 -18.21
N ASN A 27 9.49 -0.35 -19.46
CA ASN A 27 10.71 -0.99 -19.92
C ASN A 27 11.81 0.06 -19.94
N ASP A 28 12.82 -0.10 -19.05
CA ASP A 28 14.09 0.62 -19.14
C ASP A 28 14.01 2.14 -18.88
N ARG A 29 13.10 2.61 -18.01
CA ARG A 29 13.11 3.99 -17.51
C ARG A 29 13.94 4.10 -16.23
N HIS A 30 14.75 5.15 -16.10
CA HIS A 30 15.14 5.67 -14.81
C HIS A 30 13.90 6.20 -14.10
N VAL A 31 13.72 5.85 -12.83
CA VAL A 31 12.71 6.48 -12.00
C VAL A 31 13.07 7.97 -11.90
N GLU A 32 12.33 8.82 -12.58
CA GLU A 32 12.58 10.27 -12.64
C GLU A 32 12.19 11.02 -11.34
N VAL A 33 11.82 10.32 -10.28
CA VAL A 33 11.43 10.96 -9.02
C VAL A 33 12.50 10.72 -7.97
N PRO A 34 13.56 11.56 -7.94
CA PRO A 34 14.70 11.37 -7.03
C PRO A 34 14.42 11.84 -5.59
N PHE A 35 13.15 11.99 -5.22
CA PHE A 35 12.73 12.49 -3.90
C PHE A 35 11.54 11.71 -3.36
N SER A 36 11.39 11.72 -2.05
CA SER A 36 10.23 11.16 -1.37
C SER A 36 8.97 11.90 -1.79
N HIS A 37 7.95 11.15 -2.20
CA HIS A 37 6.66 11.69 -2.61
C HIS A 37 5.51 10.81 -2.09
N ARG A 38 4.30 11.28 -2.27
CA ARG A 38 3.06 10.55 -2.00
C ARG A 38 2.03 10.88 -3.07
N HIS A 39 1.04 10.03 -3.19
CA HIS A 39 -0.07 10.20 -4.12
C HIS A 39 -1.41 9.82 -3.46
N PHE A 40 -2.53 10.18 -4.10
CA PHE A 40 -3.90 9.94 -3.62
C PHE A 40 -4.55 8.70 -4.22
N PHE A 41 -3.79 7.88 -4.93
CA PHE A 41 -4.22 6.65 -5.59
C PHE A 41 -3.44 5.45 -5.06
N TYR A 42 -3.93 4.25 -5.34
CA TYR A 42 -3.22 3.01 -5.12
C TYR A 42 -2.24 2.77 -6.25
N ALA A 43 -1.07 2.25 -5.93
CA ALA A 43 -0.10 1.82 -6.93
C ALA A 43 0.38 0.40 -6.65
N ILE A 44 0.46 -0.41 -7.70
CA ILE A 44 1.07 -1.73 -7.69
C ILE A 44 2.28 -1.68 -8.60
N TYR A 45 3.47 -1.95 -8.06
CA TYR A 45 4.72 -2.05 -8.82
C TYR A 45 5.19 -3.49 -8.81
N TRP A 46 5.24 -4.12 -9.98
CA TRP A 46 5.78 -5.47 -10.13
C TRP A 46 7.15 -5.40 -10.79
N VAL A 47 8.20 -5.72 -10.02
CA VAL A 47 9.60 -5.69 -10.47
C VAL A 47 9.90 -6.93 -11.32
N HIS A 48 10.41 -6.71 -12.53
CA HIS A 48 10.87 -7.76 -13.46
C HIS A 48 12.36 -7.96 -13.40
N GLU A 49 13.13 -6.86 -13.40
CA GLU A 49 14.59 -6.82 -13.35
C GLU A 49 15.07 -5.62 -12.54
N GLY A 50 16.32 -5.64 -12.09
CA GLY A 50 16.93 -4.57 -11.34
C GLY A 50 17.03 -4.82 -9.85
N SER A 51 17.71 -3.92 -9.14
CA SER A 51 17.93 -3.97 -7.70
C SER A 51 17.94 -2.56 -7.10
N GLY A 52 17.82 -2.48 -5.78
CA GLY A 52 17.82 -1.23 -5.05
C GLY A 52 16.98 -1.30 -3.78
N LYS A 53 16.49 -0.15 -3.34
CA LYS A 53 15.66 -0.01 -2.14
C LYS A 53 14.40 0.80 -2.43
N HIS A 54 13.27 0.30 -1.98
CA HIS A 54 12.03 1.04 -1.92
C HIS A 54 11.77 1.45 -0.48
N ILE A 55 11.86 2.72 -0.17
CA ILE A 55 11.58 3.25 1.16
C ILE A 55 10.11 3.65 1.18
N ILE A 56 9.32 3.04 2.07
CA ILE A 56 7.88 3.25 2.19
C ILE A 56 7.56 3.52 3.65
N ASP A 57 6.98 4.69 3.94
CA ASP A 57 6.67 5.14 5.31
C ASP A 57 7.87 5.01 6.27
N PHE A 58 9.08 5.34 5.76
CA PHE A 58 10.37 5.32 6.48
C PHE A 58 10.95 3.92 6.77
N GLU A 59 10.34 2.86 6.22
CA GLU A 59 10.88 1.51 6.26
C GLU A 59 11.53 1.16 4.91
N GLU A 60 12.70 0.52 4.95
CA GLU A 60 13.42 0.11 3.76
C GLU A 60 13.04 -1.30 3.34
N TYR A 61 12.71 -1.46 2.06
CA TYR A 61 12.41 -2.75 1.43
C TYR A 61 13.34 -2.96 0.24
N GLU A 62 13.94 -4.13 0.18
CA GLU A 62 14.79 -4.52 -0.95
C GLU A 62 13.97 -4.60 -2.24
N ILE A 63 14.50 -4.04 -3.34
CA ILE A 63 13.97 -4.22 -4.69
C ILE A 63 14.66 -5.42 -5.31
N LYS A 64 13.87 -6.38 -5.80
CA LYS A 64 14.38 -7.57 -6.50
C LYS A 64 13.35 -8.12 -7.49
N PRO A 65 13.80 -8.90 -8.50
CA PRO A 65 12.89 -9.53 -9.46
C PRO A 65 11.81 -10.38 -8.80
N ASN A 66 10.61 -10.36 -9.39
CA ASN A 66 9.40 -11.03 -8.93
C ASN A 66 8.87 -10.54 -7.56
N ARG A 67 9.24 -9.34 -7.15
CA ARG A 67 8.63 -8.65 -6.02
C ARG A 67 7.56 -7.68 -6.50
N ILE A 68 6.41 -7.71 -5.85
CA ILE A 68 5.29 -6.79 -6.08
C ILE A 68 5.16 -5.90 -4.85
N PHE A 69 5.16 -4.60 -5.05
CA PHE A 69 4.89 -3.60 -4.01
C PHE A 69 3.45 -3.10 -4.16
N PHE A 70 2.78 -2.94 -3.04
CA PHE A 70 1.44 -2.34 -2.96
C PHE A 70 1.49 -1.05 -2.13
N ILE A 71 1.37 0.08 -2.81
CA ILE A 71 1.41 1.41 -2.21
C ILE A 71 -0.01 1.95 -2.08
N ARG A 72 -0.36 2.35 -0.88
CA ARG A 72 -1.67 2.95 -0.56
C ARG A 72 -1.63 4.45 -0.71
N PRO A 73 -2.79 5.10 -0.89
CA PRO A 73 -2.89 6.55 -0.79
C PRO A 73 -2.21 7.09 0.46
N GLU A 74 -1.61 8.27 0.34
CA GLU A 74 -0.91 8.99 1.41
C GLU A 74 0.35 8.31 1.98
N GLN A 75 0.75 7.12 1.52
CA GLN A 75 2.04 6.57 1.90
C GLN A 75 3.18 7.36 1.25
N VAL A 76 4.11 7.83 2.08
CA VAL A 76 5.32 8.48 1.58
C VAL A 76 6.28 7.42 1.11
N HIS A 77 6.70 7.49 -0.14
CA HIS A 77 7.63 6.52 -0.68
C HIS A 77 8.68 7.12 -1.60
N PHE A 78 9.77 6.39 -1.75
CA PHE A 78 10.92 6.76 -2.55
C PHE A 78 11.61 5.50 -3.10
N LEU A 79 11.89 5.49 -4.40
CA LEU A 79 12.64 4.42 -5.07
C LEU A 79 14.09 4.85 -5.23
N HIS A 80 15.00 4.06 -4.68
CA HIS A 80 16.44 4.21 -4.87
C HIS A 80 16.96 3.02 -5.69
N GLU A 81 17.21 3.25 -6.97
CA GLU A 81 17.77 2.24 -7.88
C GLU A 81 19.27 2.10 -7.69
N GLU A 82 19.75 0.87 -7.51
CA GLU A 82 21.16 0.50 -7.58
C GLU A 82 21.49 -0.03 -8.98
N GLU A 83 20.56 -0.77 -9.57
CA GLU A 83 20.62 -1.23 -10.96
C GLU A 83 19.33 -0.85 -11.66
N ARG A 84 19.41 -0.63 -12.98
CA ARG A 84 18.26 -0.26 -13.82
C ARG A 84 17.09 -1.22 -13.61
N MET A 85 15.93 -0.67 -13.34
CA MET A 85 14.72 -1.43 -13.12
C MET A 85 13.89 -1.58 -14.39
N LYS A 86 13.33 -2.79 -14.56
CA LYS A 86 12.16 -3.03 -15.39
C LYS A 86 11.00 -3.42 -14.50
N TYR A 87 9.88 -2.77 -14.64
CA TYR A 87 8.70 -3.05 -13.83
C TYR A 87 7.42 -2.79 -14.61
N SER A 88 6.33 -3.42 -14.18
CA SER A 88 4.97 -3.03 -14.56
C SER A 88 4.36 -2.21 -13.43
N ALA A 89 3.70 -1.11 -13.75
CA ALA A 89 2.99 -0.28 -12.80
C ALA A 89 1.49 -0.26 -13.13
N LEU A 90 0.67 -0.34 -12.10
CA LEU A 90 -0.77 -0.17 -12.18
C LEU A 90 -1.17 0.85 -11.11
N GLN A 91 -1.83 1.92 -11.53
CA GLN A 91 -2.31 2.98 -10.64
C GLN A 91 -3.83 3.08 -10.78
N PHE A 92 -4.54 3.19 -9.67
CA PHE A 92 -6.00 3.27 -9.65
C PHE A 92 -6.52 3.93 -8.37
N THR A 93 -7.72 4.52 -8.46
CA THR A 93 -8.41 5.10 -7.31
C THR A 93 -9.26 4.06 -6.58
N GLU A 94 -9.75 4.40 -5.37
CA GLU A 94 -10.56 3.52 -4.54
C GLU A 94 -11.85 3.05 -5.25
N ASP A 95 -12.38 3.85 -6.18
CA ASP A 95 -13.60 3.54 -6.95
C ASP A 95 -13.49 2.25 -7.79
N PHE A 96 -12.25 1.80 -8.06
CA PHE A 96 -12.00 0.53 -8.75
C PHE A 96 -12.04 -0.69 -7.83
N MET A 97 -12.16 -0.50 -6.52
CA MET A 97 -12.27 -1.60 -5.57
C MET A 97 -13.72 -1.86 -5.17
N THR A 98 -14.05 -3.14 -5.00
CA THR A 98 -15.29 -3.50 -4.31
C THR A 98 -15.21 -3.07 -2.84
N PRO A 99 -16.35 -2.84 -2.15
CA PRO A 99 -16.35 -2.55 -0.70
C PRO A 99 -15.59 -3.60 0.14
N TYR A 100 -15.62 -4.87 -0.28
CA TYR A 100 -14.86 -5.94 0.36
C TYR A 100 -13.35 -5.69 0.23
N LEU A 101 -12.85 -5.42 -0.97
CA LEU A 101 -11.43 -5.16 -1.22
C LEU A 101 -10.94 -3.87 -0.57
N ALA A 102 -11.76 -2.83 -0.55
CA ALA A 102 -11.47 -1.61 0.21
C ALA A 102 -11.28 -1.88 1.71
N THR A 103 -11.88 -2.94 2.23
CA THR A 103 -11.69 -3.35 3.63
C THR A 103 -10.41 -4.16 3.83
N ILE A 104 -10.17 -5.18 3.00
CA ILE A 104 -9.03 -6.10 3.20
C ILE A 104 -7.68 -5.50 2.79
N GLN A 105 -7.66 -4.57 1.83
CA GLN A 105 -6.42 -3.96 1.35
C GLN A 105 -5.59 -3.32 2.48
N LYS A 106 -6.23 -2.89 3.55
CA LYS A 106 -5.54 -2.33 4.73
C LYS A 106 -4.67 -3.37 5.46
N GLY A 107 -5.04 -4.64 5.38
CA GLY A 107 -4.30 -5.76 5.93
C GLY A 107 -3.26 -6.34 4.99
N MET A 108 -3.28 -5.98 3.70
CA MET A 108 -2.32 -6.49 2.73
C MET A 108 -0.90 -6.04 3.09
N ALA A 109 0.07 -6.91 2.87
CA ALA A 109 1.46 -6.56 3.07
C ALA A 109 1.91 -5.50 2.06
N VAL A 110 2.92 -4.71 2.45
CA VAL A 110 3.54 -3.68 1.61
C VAL A 110 4.17 -4.28 0.35
N PHE A 111 4.71 -5.49 0.45
CA PHE A 111 5.26 -6.22 -0.69
C PHE A 111 4.95 -7.72 -0.63
N LYS A 112 5.06 -8.37 -1.78
CA LYS A 112 4.97 -9.81 -1.99
C LYS A 112 6.07 -10.29 -2.93
N ASP A 113 6.71 -11.39 -2.56
CA ASP A 113 7.53 -12.16 -3.48
C ASP A 113 6.65 -13.25 -4.10
N ILE A 114 6.65 -13.33 -5.43
CA ILE A 114 5.84 -14.29 -6.18
C ILE A 114 6.71 -15.41 -6.76
N ASP A 115 6.19 -16.62 -6.77
CA ASP A 115 6.81 -17.76 -7.39
C ASP A 115 6.54 -17.83 -8.90
N ARG A 116 6.99 -18.92 -9.54
CA ARG A 116 6.83 -19.08 -10.98
C ARG A 116 5.38 -19.23 -11.42
N GLU A 117 4.58 -19.98 -10.67
CA GLU A 117 3.18 -20.25 -11.01
C GLU A 117 2.32 -19.00 -10.80
N GLU A 118 2.56 -18.31 -9.69
CA GLU A 118 1.94 -17.03 -9.36
C GLU A 118 2.27 -15.97 -10.42
N LYS A 119 3.52 -15.93 -10.88
CA LYS A 119 3.98 -15.03 -11.92
C LYS A 119 3.16 -15.16 -13.21
N GLU A 120 2.85 -16.37 -13.64
CA GLU A 120 2.07 -16.60 -14.86
C GLU A 120 0.65 -16.05 -14.73
N ARG A 121 -0.01 -16.27 -13.58
CA ARG A 121 -1.36 -15.71 -13.29
C ARG A 121 -1.36 -14.21 -13.20
N ILE A 122 -0.41 -13.64 -12.48
CA ILE A 122 -0.28 -12.17 -12.31
C ILE A 122 0.03 -11.50 -13.65
N ALA A 123 0.92 -12.10 -14.48
CA ALA A 123 1.25 -11.58 -15.80
C ALA A 123 0.02 -11.51 -16.71
N LEU A 124 -0.82 -12.54 -16.67
CA LEU A 124 -2.05 -12.57 -17.44
C LEU A 124 -2.96 -11.39 -17.08
N LEU A 125 -3.18 -11.15 -15.79
CA LEU A 125 -4.02 -10.05 -15.32
C LEU A 125 -3.45 -8.68 -15.71
N PHE A 126 -2.15 -8.43 -15.51
CA PHE A 126 -1.51 -7.18 -15.95
C PHE A 126 -1.66 -6.96 -17.45
N ASN A 127 -1.46 -8.00 -18.27
CA ASN A 127 -1.60 -7.89 -19.73
C ASN A 127 -3.05 -7.61 -20.14
N GLN A 128 -4.04 -8.23 -19.50
CA GLN A 128 -5.46 -7.99 -19.76
C GLN A 128 -5.85 -6.56 -19.40
N ILE A 129 -5.49 -6.09 -18.20
CA ILE A 129 -5.72 -4.71 -17.76
C ILE A 129 -5.10 -3.72 -18.75
N TYR A 130 -3.85 -3.96 -19.15
CA TYR A 130 -3.18 -3.09 -20.13
C TYR A 130 -3.89 -3.10 -21.49
N ALA A 131 -4.19 -4.27 -22.03
CA ALA A 131 -4.89 -4.39 -23.32
C ALA A 131 -6.25 -3.68 -23.29
N GLU A 132 -6.99 -3.84 -22.21
CA GLU A 132 -8.29 -3.21 -22.03
C GLU A 132 -8.18 -1.69 -21.87
N SER A 133 -7.14 -1.19 -21.16
CA SER A 133 -6.91 0.24 -20.94
C SER A 133 -6.65 1.02 -22.23
N VAL A 134 -6.10 0.36 -23.25
CA VAL A 134 -5.80 0.97 -24.57
C VAL A 134 -6.82 0.61 -25.65
N SER A 135 -7.80 -0.25 -25.36
CA SER A 135 -8.72 -0.80 -26.36
C SER A 135 -9.73 0.24 -26.89
N GLY A 136 -10.15 1.18 -26.03
CA GLY A 136 -11.23 2.13 -26.33
C GLY A 136 -12.60 1.48 -26.55
N LEU A 137 -12.78 0.19 -26.16
CA LEU A 137 -14.01 -0.56 -26.37
C LEU A 137 -15.08 -0.21 -25.31
N PRO A 138 -16.38 -0.43 -25.61
CA PRO A 138 -17.43 -0.29 -24.61
C PRO A 138 -17.19 -1.21 -23.40
N ASN A 139 -17.52 -0.74 -22.21
CA ASN A 139 -17.37 -1.46 -20.94
C ASN A 139 -15.94 -1.68 -20.44
N SER A 140 -14.91 -1.15 -21.11
CA SER A 140 -13.50 -1.29 -20.67
C SER A 140 -13.30 -0.95 -19.22
N CYS A 141 -13.88 0.13 -18.72
CA CYS A 141 -13.79 0.53 -17.30
C CYS A 141 -14.30 -0.56 -16.33
N ALA A 142 -15.45 -1.18 -16.63
CA ALA A 142 -16.02 -2.24 -15.79
C ALA A 142 -15.21 -3.53 -15.85
N ILE A 143 -14.64 -3.85 -17.03
CA ILE A 143 -13.75 -5.01 -17.20
C ILE A 143 -12.48 -4.80 -16.39
N ILE A 144 -11.82 -3.66 -16.55
CA ILE A 144 -10.62 -3.31 -15.79
C ILE A 144 -10.89 -3.36 -14.28
N GLN A 145 -12.01 -2.81 -13.83
CA GLN A 145 -12.40 -2.89 -12.42
C GLN A 145 -12.47 -4.34 -11.93
N SER A 146 -13.06 -5.23 -12.71
CA SER A 146 -13.16 -6.66 -12.38
C SER A 146 -11.79 -7.32 -12.33
N GLU A 147 -10.91 -7.00 -13.25
CA GLU A 147 -9.55 -7.54 -13.32
C GLU A 147 -8.66 -7.02 -12.19
N ILE A 148 -8.75 -5.73 -11.84
CA ILE A 148 -8.06 -5.17 -10.65
C ILE A 148 -8.54 -5.89 -9.38
N ASN A 149 -9.84 -6.12 -9.24
CA ASN A 149 -10.38 -6.83 -8.08
C ASN A 149 -9.86 -8.27 -8.03
N THR A 150 -9.75 -8.95 -9.17
CA THR A 150 -9.16 -10.30 -9.26
C THR A 150 -7.68 -10.27 -8.88
N LEU A 151 -6.91 -9.32 -9.39
CA LEU A 151 -5.49 -9.14 -9.05
C LEU A 151 -5.29 -8.94 -7.55
N LEU A 152 -6.08 -8.09 -6.91
CA LEU A 152 -5.98 -7.83 -5.48
C LEU A 152 -6.31 -9.08 -4.65
N LEU A 153 -7.30 -9.89 -5.07
CA LEU A 153 -7.62 -11.17 -4.43
C LEU A 153 -6.50 -12.20 -4.59
N GLU A 154 -5.85 -12.27 -5.75
CA GLU A 154 -4.68 -13.12 -5.95
C GLU A 154 -3.51 -12.67 -5.05
N LEU A 155 -3.23 -11.36 -4.97
CA LEU A 155 -2.19 -10.84 -4.08
C LEU A 155 -2.50 -11.09 -2.61
N GLU A 156 -3.75 -11.04 -2.18
CA GLU A 156 -4.16 -11.44 -0.84
C GLU A 156 -3.92 -12.93 -0.60
N ARG A 157 -4.31 -13.79 -1.53
CA ARG A 157 -4.15 -15.26 -1.45
C ARG A 157 -2.68 -15.65 -1.26
N ILE A 158 -1.77 -15.06 -2.02
CA ILE A 158 -0.31 -15.25 -1.90
C ILE A 158 0.17 -14.85 -0.50
N SER A 159 -0.57 -13.97 0.19
CA SER A 159 -0.23 -13.46 1.53
C SER A 159 -0.53 -14.44 2.65
N LEU A 160 -1.38 -15.41 2.43
CA LEU A 160 -1.77 -16.37 3.45
C LEU A 160 -0.70 -17.45 3.54
N PRO A 161 -0.03 -17.67 4.69
CA PRO A 161 0.87 -18.81 4.85
C PRO A 161 0.04 -20.09 4.68
N ALA A 162 0.56 -21.02 3.89
CA ALA A 162 -0.11 -22.28 3.53
C ALA A 162 -0.45 -23.20 4.74
N SER A 163 -0.03 -22.87 5.95
CA SER A 163 -0.17 -23.72 7.14
C SER A 163 -0.61 -23.05 8.43
N ASP A 164 -0.86 -21.74 8.45
CA ASP A 164 -1.35 -21.08 9.67
C ASP A 164 -2.47 -20.09 9.36
N VAL A 165 -3.68 -20.64 9.26
CA VAL A 165 -4.90 -19.87 9.50
C VAL A 165 -5.08 -19.67 11.02
N SER A 166 -4.07 -19.12 11.68
CA SER A 166 -4.33 -18.31 12.86
C SER A 166 -4.69 -16.91 12.33
N ALA A 167 -5.85 -16.82 11.71
CA ALA A 167 -6.42 -15.56 11.28
C ALA A 167 -6.21 -14.55 12.40
N ILE A 168 -5.51 -13.45 12.08
CA ILE A 168 -5.52 -12.28 12.99
C ILE A 168 -7.00 -12.11 13.33
N PRO A 169 -7.40 -12.22 14.59
CA PRO A 169 -8.81 -12.18 14.93
C PRO A 169 -9.47 -10.98 14.26
N GLU A 170 -10.59 -11.15 13.61
CA GLU A 170 -11.36 -10.09 12.94
C GLU A 170 -11.46 -8.83 13.82
N LEU A 171 -11.47 -9.03 15.11
CA LEU A 171 -11.45 -7.98 16.13
C LEU A 171 -10.20 -7.09 16.06
N LEU A 172 -9.03 -7.64 15.75
CA LEU A 172 -7.80 -6.85 15.61
C LEU A 172 -7.76 -6.07 14.30
N ASN A 173 -8.35 -6.60 13.23
CA ASN A 173 -8.52 -5.85 11.99
C ASN A 173 -9.48 -4.67 12.20
N LYS A 174 -10.60 -4.90 12.88
CA LYS A 174 -11.52 -3.82 13.30
C LYS A 174 -10.82 -2.78 14.18
N TYR A 175 -9.93 -3.21 15.08
CA TYR A 175 -9.16 -2.30 15.92
C TYR A 175 -8.22 -1.41 15.10
N LYS A 176 -7.49 -1.98 14.15
CA LYS A 176 -6.63 -1.21 13.22
C LYS A 176 -7.44 -0.18 12.43
N ASP A 177 -8.59 -0.58 11.90
CA ASP A 177 -9.50 0.31 11.17
C ASP A 177 -10.02 1.47 12.02
N LEU A 178 -10.35 1.19 13.27
CA LEU A 178 -10.80 2.23 14.23
C LEU A 178 -9.66 3.21 14.55
N ILE A 179 -8.43 2.72 14.72
CA ILE A 179 -7.25 3.59 14.89
C ILE A 179 -7.09 4.48 13.66
N ASP A 180 -7.06 3.93 12.46
CA ASP A 180 -6.86 4.69 11.22
C ASP A 180 -7.91 5.79 11.03
N LYS A 181 -9.16 5.53 11.42
CA LYS A 181 -10.24 6.51 11.31
C LYS A 181 -10.19 7.60 12.39
N ASN A 182 -9.70 7.28 13.58
CA ASN A 182 -9.91 8.15 14.76
C ASN A 182 -8.62 8.62 15.44
N PHE A 183 -7.43 8.16 15.05
CA PHE A 183 -6.15 8.45 15.73
C PHE A 183 -5.88 9.94 15.95
N MET A 184 -6.41 10.83 15.11
CA MET A 184 -6.26 12.28 15.26
C MET A 184 -7.01 12.83 16.48
N ARG A 185 -8.12 12.22 16.85
CA ARG A 185 -9.06 12.72 17.89
C ARG A 185 -9.09 11.84 19.14
N GLU A 186 -8.80 10.56 18.99
CA GLU A 186 -8.92 9.58 20.07
C GLU A 186 -7.59 8.87 20.32
N ARG A 187 -7.15 8.85 21.57
CA ARG A 187 -5.88 8.24 22.02
C ARG A 187 -6.06 7.20 23.11
N GLN A 188 -7.30 7.03 23.61
CA GLN A 188 -7.58 6.18 24.74
C GLN A 188 -7.96 4.76 24.31
N VAL A 189 -7.20 3.78 24.74
CA VAL A 189 -7.48 2.35 24.49
C VAL A 189 -8.89 1.96 24.96
N GLN A 190 -9.37 2.60 26.04
CA GLN A 190 -10.70 2.32 26.61
C GLN A 190 -11.83 2.64 25.63
N THR A 191 -11.74 3.76 24.89
CA THR A 191 -12.72 4.16 23.89
C THR A 191 -12.79 3.16 22.76
N TYR A 192 -11.64 2.75 22.22
CA TYR A 192 -11.56 1.73 21.16
C TYR A 192 -12.09 0.37 21.62
N ALA A 193 -11.71 -0.07 22.82
CA ALA A 193 -12.19 -1.31 23.38
C ALA A 193 -13.73 -1.29 23.57
N GLY A 194 -14.28 -0.16 24.03
CA GLY A 194 -15.72 0.05 24.15
C GLY A 194 -16.44 -0.07 22.80
N GLN A 195 -15.89 0.54 21.72
CA GLN A 195 -16.45 0.42 20.37
C GLN A 195 -16.40 -1.02 19.83
N LEU A 196 -15.44 -1.82 20.28
CA LEU A 196 -15.30 -3.23 19.94
C LEU A 196 -16.11 -4.17 20.83
N GLY A 197 -16.78 -3.65 21.87
CA GLY A 197 -17.56 -4.44 22.80
C GLY A 197 -16.73 -5.34 23.74
N ILE A 198 -15.46 -4.96 24.01
CA ILE A 198 -14.53 -5.74 24.83
C ILE A 198 -13.87 -4.88 25.92
N SER A 199 -13.23 -5.53 26.88
CA SER A 199 -12.43 -4.82 27.88
C SER A 199 -11.08 -4.35 27.32
N PRO A 200 -10.51 -3.22 27.80
CA PRO A 200 -9.18 -2.74 27.43
C PRO A 200 -8.08 -3.78 27.71
N ASN A 201 -8.22 -4.52 28.79
CA ASN A 201 -7.27 -5.57 29.16
C ASN A 201 -7.27 -6.71 28.14
N TYR A 202 -8.46 -7.16 27.71
CA TYR A 202 -8.59 -8.20 26.69
C TYR A 202 -8.02 -7.73 25.34
N LEU A 203 -8.27 -6.49 24.94
CA LEU A 203 -7.68 -5.90 23.74
C LEU A 203 -6.14 -5.90 23.82
N ASN A 204 -5.54 -5.53 24.97
CA ASN A 204 -4.08 -5.59 25.18
C ASN A 204 -3.53 -7.02 25.11
N VAL A 205 -4.24 -8.00 25.64
CA VAL A 205 -3.84 -9.42 25.54
C VAL A 205 -3.82 -9.87 24.07
N LEU A 206 -4.88 -9.56 23.33
CA LEU A 206 -4.97 -9.90 21.91
C LEU A 206 -3.89 -9.24 21.07
N THR A 207 -3.66 -7.94 21.22
CA THR A 207 -2.64 -7.21 20.46
C THR A 207 -1.24 -7.73 20.76
N ARG A 208 -0.90 -8.00 22.03
CA ARG A 208 0.40 -8.57 22.39
C ARG A 208 0.59 -9.98 21.83
N LYS A 209 -0.44 -10.82 21.93
CA LYS A 209 -0.38 -12.21 21.46
C LYS A 209 -0.18 -12.31 19.94
N HIS A 210 -0.91 -11.53 19.16
CA HIS A 210 -0.93 -11.66 17.71
C HIS A 210 -0.03 -10.66 16.96
N LEU A 211 0.28 -9.50 17.57
CA LEU A 211 1.01 -8.42 16.93
C LEU A 211 2.30 -8.03 17.70
N GLY A 212 2.57 -8.65 18.82
CA GLY A 212 3.76 -8.37 19.64
C GLY A 212 3.77 -6.98 20.31
N LYS A 213 2.71 -6.18 20.15
CA LYS A 213 2.63 -4.78 20.62
C LYS A 213 1.44 -4.59 21.55
N SER A 214 1.52 -3.59 22.45
CA SER A 214 0.34 -3.19 23.24
C SER A 214 -0.66 -2.41 22.37
N ALA A 215 -1.92 -2.41 22.78
CA ALA A 215 -2.96 -1.61 22.11
C ALA A 215 -2.58 -0.12 22.04
N LEU A 216 -2.08 0.44 23.16
CA LEU A 216 -1.63 1.84 23.19
C LEU A 216 -0.44 2.10 22.24
N SER A 217 0.51 1.15 22.15
CA SER A 217 1.64 1.28 21.21
C SER A 217 1.14 1.40 19.77
N MET A 218 0.13 0.63 19.39
CA MET A 218 -0.44 0.68 18.03
C MET A 218 -1.04 2.05 17.71
N ILE A 219 -1.74 2.67 18.67
CA ILE A 219 -2.28 4.03 18.50
C ILE A 219 -1.11 5.02 18.34
N ASN A 220 -0.11 4.95 19.22
CA ASN A 220 1.03 5.85 19.18
C ASN A 220 1.85 5.69 17.89
N ASP A 221 2.07 4.47 17.43
CA ASP A 221 2.80 4.20 16.18
C ASP A 221 2.08 4.90 15.00
N ARG A 222 0.74 4.80 14.92
CA ARG A 222 -0.03 5.46 13.87
C ARG A 222 0.07 6.98 13.94
N VAL A 223 0.04 7.55 15.15
CA VAL A 223 0.23 8.98 15.38
C VAL A 223 1.61 9.45 14.97
N ILE A 224 2.65 8.72 15.39
CA ILE A 224 4.04 9.03 15.03
C ILE A 224 4.24 8.98 13.52
N LEU A 225 3.67 7.97 12.87
CA LEU A 225 3.71 7.88 11.41
C LEU A 225 3.11 9.12 10.76
N GLU A 226 1.94 9.58 11.22
CA GLU A 226 1.30 10.78 10.67
C GLU A 226 2.13 12.04 10.92
N ILE A 227 2.70 12.18 12.11
CA ILE A 227 3.61 13.30 12.42
C ILE A 227 4.79 13.30 11.46
N LYS A 228 5.43 12.14 11.24
CA LYS A 228 6.53 12.01 10.28
C LYS A 228 6.11 12.41 8.87
N ARG A 229 4.92 11.98 8.42
CA ARG A 229 4.38 12.34 7.10
C ARG A 229 4.11 13.84 6.98
N LEU A 230 3.59 14.47 8.04
CA LEU A 230 3.33 15.90 8.07
C LEU A 230 4.62 16.73 8.07
N LEU A 231 5.65 16.31 8.79
CA LEU A 231 6.95 16.98 8.82
C LEU A 231 7.66 16.97 7.45
N LEU A 232 7.33 16.03 6.59
CA LEU A 232 7.81 15.99 5.21
C LEU A 232 7.01 16.90 4.26
N ARG A 233 5.90 17.52 4.73
CA ARG A 233 5.20 18.55 3.95
C ARG A 233 6.00 19.85 4.01
N THR A 234 6.55 20.25 2.86
CA THR A 234 7.32 21.50 2.73
C THR A 234 6.50 22.78 2.88
N ASP A 235 5.17 22.66 3.05
CA ASP A 235 4.24 23.79 3.15
C ASP A 235 4.04 24.32 4.58
N TYR A 236 4.63 23.67 5.58
CA TYR A 236 4.61 24.14 6.94
C TYR A 236 6.00 24.66 7.35
N ASP A 237 6.17 25.99 7.36
CA ASP A 237 7.27 26.62 8.11
C ASP A 237 7.09 26.29 9.60
N ILE A 238 8.17 25.82 10.23
CA ILE A 238 8.24 25.57 11.67
C ILE A 238 8.57 26.88 12.38
#